data_1b1fc4961895b797e1edfa0984e633cb
#
_entry.id   1b1fc4961895b797e1edfa0984e633cb
#
_cell.length_a   1.000
_cell.length_b   1.000
_cell.length_c   1.000
_cell.angle_alpha   90.00
_cell.angle_beta   90.00
_cell.angle_gamma   90.00
#
_symmetry.space_group_name_H-M   'P 1'
#
loop_
_entity.id
_entity.type
_entity.pdbx_description
1 polymer ?
#
loop_
_entity_poly.entity_id
_entity_poly.type
_entity_poly.pdbx_seq_one_letter_code
_entity_poly.pdbx_strand_id
1 'polypeptide(L)'
;MFSLSKTAIATALTAAVLAAPLASAVAAPVETPKPKLVVVISIDQFSASLFEQYRADFHGGLDRLARGTVYPSGYQSHGMTETCPGHSTLLTGKYPNKTGIVANDFYDRATGQKTYCLADPSVTLANDPSGGGRLVSPKLLMANTYGDWLKATSPKSRVYAVSGKDRGAINMAGHKADGVFWLETRFGMTTWVEPGQDAKARLAPVAAFNAKLLADQKKKPFVWTYADKRCAALEGDYVTGGRAWRAALPLPAPKDEAAATNDLSVSPYTDRVTLEAAQALRDEFKLGDGEATDVLTISLSATDFIGHRFGTKGPEMCDHLLRLDDRLGVFLDSLDKVKGQVLVVLAADHGGSDFPERLAQQGFVASRVPPTQWLKDLNAAVREQLNLAYDPLVQAGGIESLYVVGADGKTPTVGDHARITGAVLAILAQRPEVFAAYDANTLFTAAPPPKGTPPDEISVAERMRRSAYPGRVGDVLVAFQPYQTPASPNASYVASHGSPWNYDRRVPILFWWKGGPARERVLPIETVDIAPTIAGVTGVTVPTDVDGRCLPLGAGPTC
;
A
#
# COMPACT_ATOMS: atom_id res chain seq x y z
N MET A 1 -75.39 -27.00 65.02
CA MET A 1 -74.72 -27.08 66.30
C MET A 1 -73.38 -26.40 66.16
N PHE A 2 -73.21 -25.32 66.92
CA PHE A 2 -72.00 -24.61 67.32
C PHE A 2 -70.86 -24.43 66.29
N SER A 3 -70.64 -23.27 65.65
CA SER A 3 -70.09 -22.01 66.14
C SER A 3 -68.65 -22.12 66.72
N LEU A 4 -67.75 -21.51 66.11
CA LEU A 4 -66.78 -20.53 66.73
C LEU A 4 -65.90 -19.87 65.72
N SER A 5 -66.00 -18.56 65.60
CA SER A 5 -65.15 -17.62 64.86
C SER A 5 -63.82 -17.48 65.54
N LYS A 6 -62.72 -17.31 64.77
CA LYS A 6 -61.53 -16.66 65.26
C LYS A 6 -61.01 -15.67 64.19
N THR A 7 -61.13 -14.42 64.53
CA THR A 7 -60.58 -13.25 63.86
C THR A 7 -59.08 -13.26 64.03
N ALA A 8 -58.34 -13.22 62.93
CA ALA A 8 -56.88 -12.95 62.95
C ALA A 8 -56.60 -11.61 62.25
N ILE A 9 -56.12 -10.66 63.02
CA ILE A 9 -55.68 -9.35 62.56
C ILE A 9 -54.30 -9.55 61.88
N ALA A 10 -54.26 -9.28 60.59
CA ALA A 10 -52.98 -9.25 59.80
C ALA A 10 -52.49 -7.80 59.72
N THR A 11 -51.40 -7.53 60.40
CA THR A 11 -50.65 -6.26 60.32
C THR A 11 -49.83 -6.26 59.06
N ALA A 12 -50.16 -5.43 58.05
CA ALA A 12 -49.37 -5.23 56.84
C ALA A 12 -48.25 -4.26 57.14
N LEU A 13 -46.99 -4.75 57.14
CA LEU A 13 -45.79 -3.91 57.06
C LEU A 13 -45.56 -3.57 55.59
N THR A 14 -45.78 -2.32 55.22
CA THR A 14 -45.40 -1.75 53.90
C THR A 14 -43.93 -1.36 53.96
N ALA A 15 -43.04 -2.18 53.37
CA ALA A 15 -41.66 -1.83 53.10
C ALA A 15 -41.61 -0.93 51.88
N ALA A 16 -41.35 0.37 52.06
CA ALA A 16 -41.08 1.29 50.97
C ALA A 16 -39.62 1.05 50.49
N VAL A 17 -39.48 0.38 49.34
CA VAL A 17 -38.18 0.28 48.63
C VAL A 17 -37.94 1.60 47.91
N LEU A 18 -37.02 2.42 48.48
CA LEU A 18 -36.45 3.59 47.78
C LEU A 18 -35.57 3.09 46.63
N ALA A 19 -36.12 3.03 45.43
CA ALA A 19 -35.35 2.85 44.20
C ALA A 19 -34.64 4.17 43.89
N ALA A 20 -33.37 4.31 44.30
CA ALA A 20 -32.52 5.37 43.82
C ALA A 20 -32.20 5.09 42.33
N PRO A 21 -32.38 6.04 41.42
CA PRO A 21 -31.97 5.84 40.05
C PRO A 21 -30.43 5.75 40.02
N LEU A 22 -29.89 4.59 39.63
CA LEU A 22 -28.51 4.45 39.19
C LEU A 22 -28.34 5.27 37.91
N ALA A 23 -28.03 6.56 38.07
CA ALA A 23 -27.53 7.36 36.96
C ALA A 23 -26.19 6.73 36.53
N SER A 24 -26.24 5.94 35.47
CA SER A 24 -25.00 5.55 34.76
C SER A 24 -24.31 6.83 34.33
N ALA A 25 -23.26 7.20 35.06
CA ALA A 25 -22.37 8.27 34.65
C ALA A 25 -21.77 7.83 33.31
N VAL A 26 -22.35 8.29 32.21
CA VAL A 26 -21.68 8.24 30.91
C VAL A 26 -20.42 9.09 31.09
N ALA A 27 -19.26 8.43 31.19
CA ALA A 27 -17.98 9.13 31.25
C ALA A 27 -17.94 10.10 30.07
N ALA A 28 -17.67 11.37 30.36
CA ALA A 28 -17.49 12.38 29.34
C ALA A 28 -16.44 11.87 28.32
N PRO A 29 -16.64 12.09 27.02
CA PRO A 29 -15.66 11.70 26.01
C PRO A 29 -14.31 12.29 26.41
N VAL A 30 -13.29 11.46 26.59
CA VAL A 30 -11.94 11.93 26.79
C VAL A 30 -11.53 12.58 25.49
N GLU A 31 -11.45 13.91 25.45
CA GLU A 31 -10.91 14.63 24.30
C GLU A 31 -9.48 14.17 24.06
N THR A 32 -9.22 13.56 22.93
CA THR A 32 -7.85 13.25 22.50
C THR A 32 -7.17 14.58 22.17
N PRO A 33 -6.06 14.92 22.84
CA PRO A 33 -5.33 16.12 22.47
C PRO A 33 -4.92 16.05 21.00
N LYS A 34 -5.01 17.16 20.30
CA LYS A 34 -4.55 17.26 18.90
C LYS A 34 -3.11 16.75 18.79
N PRO A 35 -2.79 15.77 17.93
CA PRO A 35 -1.46 15.22 17.82
C PRO A 35 -0.46 16.28 17.37
N LYS A 36 0.71 16.26 17.98
CA LYS A 36 1.87 17.08 17.57
C LYS A 36 2.68 16.42 16.48
N LEU A 37 2.58 15.11 16.37
CA LEU A 37 3.19 14.32 15.30
C LEU A 37 2.18 13.29 14.79
N VAL A 38 2.01 13.25 13.48
CA VAL A 38 1.32 12.18 12.77
C VAL A 38 2.37 11.35 12.05
N VAL A 39 2.44 10.06 12.38
CA VAL A 39 3.29 9.08 11.70
C VAL A 39 2.40 8.17 10.90
N VAL A 40 2.60 8.09 9.58
CA VAL A 40 1.85 7.18 8.71
C VAL A 40 2.81 6.16 8.12
N ILE A 41 2.58 4.89 8.42
CA ILE A 41 3.42 3.77 8.00
C ILE A 41 2.64 2.94 6.97
N SER A 42 3.20 2.79 5.78
CA SER A 42 2.77 1.80 4.80
C SER A 42 3.75 0.64 4.81
N ILE A 43 3.27 -0.59 5.00
CA ILE A 43 4.07 -1.80 4.77
C ILE A 43 3.64 -2.34 3.40
N ASP A 44 4.51 -2.20 2.41
CA ASP A 44 4.28 -2.60 1.02
C ASP A 44 3.95 -4.10 0.93
N GLN A 45 2.86 -4.47 0.26
CA GLN A 45 2.36 -5.84 0.11
C GLN A 45 1.89 -6.54 1.41
N PHE A 46 1.64 -5.79 2.48
CA PHE A 46 1.22 -6.38 3.76
C PHE A 46 -0.27 -6.69 3.78
N SER A 47 -0.64 -7.86 3.25
CA SER A 47 -2.03 -8.31 3.20
C SER A 47 -2.62 -8.53 4.59
N ALA A 48 -3.95 -8.41 4.70
CA ALA A 48 -4.66 -8.77 5.92
C ALA A 48 -4.40 -10.24 6.32
N SER A 49 -4.21 -11.14 5.35
CA SER A 49 -3.87 -12.54 5.63
C SER A 49 -2.49 -12.71 6.27
N LEU A 50 -1.49 -11.94 5.87
CA LEU A 50 -0.18 -11.93 6.53
C LEU A 50 -0.28 -11.38 7.96
N PHE A 51 -1.01 -10.28 8.15
CA PHE A 51 -1.24 -9.74 9.48
C PHE A 51 -1.94 -10.75 10.40
N GLU A 52 -3.02 -11.38 9.94
CA GLU A 52 -3.77 -12.37 10.69
C GLU A 52 -2.94 -13.63 11.01
N GLN A 53 -2.13 -14.09 10.05
CA GLN A 53 -1.29 -15.28 10.20
C GLN A 53 -0.22 -15.11 11.29
N TYR A 54 0.41 -13.94 11.36
CA TYR A 54 1.54 -13.70 12.28
C TYR A 54 1.17 -12.88 13.51
N ARG A 55 -0.08 -12.39 13.63
CA ARG A 55 -0.51 -11.49 14.71
C ARG A 55 -0.22 -12.03 16.11
N ALA A 56 -0.37 -13.33 16.32
CA ALA A 56 -0.11 -13.96 17.62
C ALA A 56 1.39 -14.10 17.94
N ASP A 57 2.26 -14.00 16.94
CA ASP A 57 3.70 -14.10 17.05
C ASP A 57 4.39 -12.73 17.22
N PHE A 58 3.66 -11.62 17.02
CA PHE A 58 4.18 -10.28 17.21
C PHE A 58 4.27 -9.92 18.70
N HIS A 59 5.39 -9.33 19.09
CA HIS A 59 5.68 -8.90 20.46
C HIS A 59 6.30 -7.50 20.53
N GLY A 60 6.52 -6.85 19.37
CA GLY A 60 7.17 -5.55 19.22
C GLY A 60 6.21 -4.46 18.75
N GLY A 61 6.55 -3.81 17.66
CA GLY A 61 5.81 -2.65 17.14
C GLY A 61 4.45 -2.98 16.56
N LEU A 62 4.33 -4.08 15.82
CA LEU A 62 3.04 -4.52 15.28
C LEU A 62 2.08 -4.95 16.38
N ASP A 63 2.56 -5.66 17.42
CA ASP A 63 1.78 -5.96 18.62
C ASP A 63 1.34 -4.68 19.33
N ARG A 64 2.25 -3.70 19.50
CA ARG A 64 1.92 -2.40 20.10
C ARG A 64 0.82 -1.68 19.32
N LEU A 65 0.91 -1.63 17.98
CA LEU A 65 -0.10 -1.00 17.13
C LEU A 65 -1.42 -1.77 17.14
N ALA A 66 -1.39 -3.11 17.22
CA ALA A 66 -2.56 -3.96 17.33
C ALA A 66 -3.35 -3.77 18.63
N ARG A 67 -2.80 -3.11 19.62
CA ARG A 67 -3.48 -2.65 20.85
C ARG A 67 -4.18 -1.29 20.70
N GLY A 68 -4.21 -0.71 19.50
CA GLY A 68 -4.96 0.49 19.16
C GLY A 68 -6.36 0.18 18.61
N THR A 69 -6.85 1.05 17.73
CA THR A 69 -8.05 0.78 16.93
C THR A 69 -7.65 0.04 15.66
N VAL A 70 -8.06 -1.21 15.52
CA VAL A 70 -7.69 -2.12 14.44
C VAL A 70 -8.88 -2.37 13.53
N TYR A 71 -8.69 -2.20 12.24
CA TYR A 71 -9.60 -2.62 11.18
C TYR A 71 -8.92 -3.74 10.37
N PRO A 72 -9.19 -5.02 10.67
CA PRO A 72 -8.55 -6.14 9.96
C PRO A 72 -9.07 -6.30 8.52
N SER A 73 -10.15 -5.61 8.19
CA SER A 73 -10.77 -5.58 6.86
C SER A 73 -10.73 -4.18 6.26
N GLY A 74 -9.52 -3.65 6.05
CA GLY A 74 -9.26 -2.50 5.21
C GLY A 74 -9.15 -2.93 3.75
N TYR A 75 -9.51 -2.06 2.80
CA TYR A 75 -9.49 -2.39 1.38
C TYR A 75 -8.85 -1.29 0.54
N GLN A 76 -7.96 -1.68 -0.35
CA GLN A 76 -7.72 -0.96 -1.58
C GLN A 76 -8.92 -1.20 -2.50
N SER A 77 -9.70 -0.16 -2.76
CA SER A 77 -10.99 -0.31 -3.44
C SER A 77 -10.93 -0.14 -4.96
N HIS A 78 -9.73 -0.19 -5.51
CA HIS A 78 -9.47 -0.22 -6.96
C HIS A 78 -9.05 -1.63 -7.40
N GLY A 79 -9.00 -1.88 -8.71
CA GLY A 79 -8.81 -3.20 -9.28
C GLY A 79 -7.40 -3.49 -9.77
N MET A 80 -6.55 -2.47 -9.94
CA MET A 80 -5.13 -2.59 -10.31
C MET A 80 -4.28 -2.27 -9.08
N THR A 81 -4.04 -3.28 -8.24
CA THR A 81 -3.45 -3.16 -6.92
C THR A 81 -1.93 -3.23 -6.97
N GLU A 82 -1.33 -2.18 -7.49
CA GLU A 82 0.11 -2.00 -7.60
C GLU A 82 0.62 -0.93 -6.63
N THR A 83 1.94 -0.88 -6.41
CA THR A 83 2.58 0.02 -5.45
C THR A 83 2.25 1.50 -5.69
N CYS A 84 2.36 2.00 -6.94
CA CYS A 84 2.09 3.42 -7.23
C CYS A 84 0.64 3.81 -6.92
N PRO A 85 -0.40 3.16 -7.50
CA PRO A 85 -1.77 3.51 -7.20
C PRO A 85 -2.11 3.30 -5.73
N GLY A 86 -1.66 2.19 -5.11
CA GLY A 86 -1.93 1.91 -3.72
C GLY A 86 -1.43 3.00 -2.78
N HIS A 87 -0.14 3.39 -2.87
CA HIS A 87 0.40 4.49 -2.06
C HIS A 87 -0.30 5.83 -2.33
N SER A 88 -0.72 6.09 -3.58
CA SER A 88 -1.40 7.34 -3.92
C SER A 88 -2.74 7.50 -3.21
N THR A 89 -3.41 6.40 -2.82
CA THR A 89 -4.71 6.46 -2.13
C THR A 89 -4.60 6.85 -0.67
N LEU A 90 -3.52 6.42 0.02
CA LEU A 90 -3.39 6.47 1.48
C LEU A 90 -3.55 7.87 2.05
N LEU A 91 -2.89 8.84 1.43
CA LEU A 91 -2.87 10.21 1.96
C LEU A 91 -3.52 11.27 1.04
N THR A 92 -3.98 10.89 -0.16
CA THR A 92 -4.86 11.76 -0.96
C THR A 92 -6.33 11.58 -0.59
N GLY A 93 -6.70 10.44 -0.01
CA GLY A 93 -8.09 10.09 0.24
C GLY A 93 -8.90 9.88 -1.05
N LYS A 94 -8.23 9.63 -2.19
CA LYS A 94 -8.85 9.49 -3.52
C LYS A 94 -8.43 8.20 -4.19
N TYR A 95 -9.32 7.65 -5.03
CA TYR A 95 -9.00 6.50 -5.86
C TYR A 95 -8.07 6.87 -7.04
N PRO A 96 -7.40 5.88 -7.66
CA PRO A 96 -6.52 6.08 -8.81
C PRO A 96 -7.16 6.83 -9.98
N ASN A 97 -8.45 6.67 -10.22
CA ASN A 97 -9.20 7.42 -11.24
C ASN A 97 -9.33 8.94 -10.95
N LYS A 98 -8.85 9.40 -9.79
CA LYS A 98 -8.75 10.84 -9.44
C LYS A 98 -7.32 11.25 -9.15
N THR A 99 -6.48 10.34 -8.60
CA THR A 99 -5.07 10.65 -8.38
C THR A 99 -4.27 10.67 -9.68
N GLY A 100 -4.78 10.06 -10.75
CA GLY A 100 -4.07 9.89 -12.01
C GLY A 100 -2.96 8.84 -11.98
N ILE A 101 -2.71 8.19 -10.85
CA ILE A 101 -1.71 7.15 -10.68
C ILE A 101 -2.39 5.79 -10.86
N VAL A 102 -2.45 5.31 -12.09
CA VAL A 102 -3.27 4.15 -12.49
C VAL A 102 -2.57 2.80 -12.35
N ALA A 103 -1.24 2.79 -12.49
CA ALA A 103 -0.36 1.62 -12.42
C ALA A 103 1.06 2.08 -12.09
N ASN A 104 2.02 1.14 -11.93
CA ASN A 104 3.45 1.50 -11.81
C ASN A 104 3.99 2.09 -13.10
N ASP A 105 3.47 1.64 -14.23
CA ASP A 105 3.81 2.15 -15.56
C ASP A 105 2.55 2.27 -16.42
N PHE A 106 2.50 3.26 -17.30
CA PHE A 106 1.44 3.43 -18.28
C PHE A 106 2.02 3.78 -19.66
N TYR A 107 1.23 3.58 -20.71
CA TYR A 107 1.61 3.98 -22.06
C TYR A 107 1.20 5.43 -22.30
N ASP A 108 2.19 6.29 -22.48
CA ASP A 108 1.95 7.68 -22.86
C ASP A 108 1.64 7.77 -24.35
N ARG A 109 0.40 8.07 -24.67
CA ARG A 109 -0.09 8.15 -26.05
C ARG A 109 0.54 9.29 -26.86
N ALA A 110 1.03 10.34 -26.19
CA ALA A 110 1.65 11.47 -26.87
C ALA A 110 3.07 11.13 -27.35
N THR A 111 3.79 10.35 -26.57
CA THR A 111 5.16 9.94 -26.88
C THR A 111 5.28 8.55 -27.50
N GLY A 112 4.25 7.71 -27.36
CA GLY A 112 4.28 6.31 -27.74
C GLY A 112 5.21 5.46 -26.87
N GLN A 113 5.50 5.90 -25.65
CA GLN A 113 6.46 5.26 -24.78
C GLN A 113 5.84 4.78 -23.46
N LYS A 114 6.45 3.74 -22.90
CA LYS A 114 6.21 3.34 -21.52
C LYS A 114 6.70 4.44 -20.58
N THR A 115 5.83 4.91 -19.70
CA THR A 115 6.09 6.00 -18.76
C THR A 115 5.85 5.51 -17.34
N TYR A 116 6.85 5.72 -16.48
CA TYR A 116 6.75 5.39 -15.06
C TYR A 116 5.80 6.35 -14.33
N CYS A 117 5.08 5.87 -13.31
CA CYS A 117 4.02 6.61 -12.60
C CYS A 117 4.46 7.98 -12.03
N LEU A 118 5.75 8.16 -11.77
CA LEU A 118 6.34 9.38 -11.22
C LEU A 118 7.42 9.98 -12.13
N ALA A 119 7.48 9.57 -13.40
CA ALA A 119 8.49 10.07 -14.34
C ALA A 119 8.46 11.60 -14.44
N ASP A 120 9.61 12.19 -14.25
CA ASP A 120 9.84 13.61 -14.48
C ASP A 120 11.24 13.85 -15.06
N PRO A 121 11.38 13.96 -16.39
CA PRO A 121 12.69 14.16 -17.03
C PRO A 121 13.27 15.56 -16.77
N SER A 122 12.55 16.47 -16.12
CA SER A 122 13.03 17.82 -15.82
C SER A 122 13.90 17.91 -14.55
N VAL A 123 13.94 16.85 -13.73
CA VAL A 123 14.70 16.81 -12.47
C VAL A 123 15.96 15.97 -12.60
N THR A 124 16.82 16.03 -11.59
CA THR A 124 17.96 15.11 -11.39
C THR A 124 17.86 14.45 -10.02
N LEU A 125 18.74 13.50 -9.71
CA LEU A 125 18.86 12.89 -8.38
C LEU A 125 20.04 13.51 -7.61
N ALA A 126 19.82 13.72 -6.31
CA ALA A 126 20.83 14.34 -5.44
C ALA A 126 22.03 13.42 -5.14
N ASN A 127 21.83 12.10 -5.18
CA ASN A 127 22.85 11.09 -4.90
C ASN A 127 22.73 9.94 -5.91
N ASP A 128 23.18 10.20 -7.12
CA ASP A 128 23.27 9.19 -8.20
C ASP A 128 24.57 9.39 -8.98
N PRO A 129 25.69 8.90 -8.47
CA PRO A 129 26.98 9.01 -9.17
C PRO A 129 27.04 8.20 -10.47
N SER A 130 26.10 7.26 -10.69
CA SER A 130 26.04 6.46 -11.92
C SER A 130 25.27 7.14 -13.04
N GLY A 131 24.41 8.12 -12.72
CA GLY A 131 23.49 8.77 -13.67
C GLY A 131 22.42 7.84 -14.24
N GLY A 132 22.23 6.65 -13.65
CA GLY A 132 21.27 5.63 -14.11
C GLY A 132 19.98 5.53 -13.30
N GLY A 133 19.82 6.37 -12.29
CA GLY A 133 18.62 6.40 -11.44
C GLY A 133 17.39 6.97 -12.17
N ARG A 134 16.20 6.58 -11.73
CA ARG A 134 14.95 7.11 -12.29
C ARG A 134 14.78 8.57 -11.92
N LEU A 135 14.53 9.41 -12.91
CA LEU A 135 14.19 10.81 -12.72
C LEU A 135 12.73 10.92 -12.36
N VAL A 136 12.44 11.24 -11.09
CA VAL A 136 11.11 11.16 -10.49
C VAL A 136 10.79 12.37 -9.64
N SER A 137 9.51 12.78 -9.64
CA SER A 137 8.96 13.81 -8.76
C SER A 137 7.44 13.59 -8.60
N PRO A 138 6.73 14.35 -7.76
CA PRO A 138 5.26 14.24 -7.65
C PRO A 138 4.48 14.83 -8.85
N LYS A 139 5.13 15.24 -9.92
CA LYS A 139 4.54 15.93 -11.08
C LYS A 139 3.32 15.23 -11.69
N LEU A 140 3.33 13.89 -11.73
CA LEU A 140 2.23 13.11 -12.30
C LEU A 140 1.11 12.79 -11.31
N LEU A 141 1.27 13.08 -10.02
CA LEU A 141 0.23 12.96 -9.01
C LEU A 141 -0.76 14.12 -9.16
N MET A 142 -2.01 13.83 -9.53
CA MET A 142 -3.06 14.83 -9.83
C MET A 142 -3.87 15.23 -8.60
N ALA A 143 -3.46 14.84 -7.40
CA ALA A 143 -4.18 15.09 -6.15
C ALA A 143 -3.24 15.57 -5.04
N ASN A 144 -3.74 16.48 -4.20
CA ASN A 144 -3.05 16.88 -2.99
C ASN A 144 -3.19 15.82 -1.89
N THR A 145 -2.15 15.64 -1.10
CA THR A 145 -2.13 14.75 0.06
C THR A 145 -2.60 15.47 1.33
N TYR A 146 -2.83 14.70 2.40
CA TYR A 146 -3.05 15.25 3.74
C TYR A 146 -1.93 16.23 4.16
N GLY A 147 -0.66 15.94 3.82
CA GLY A 147 0.46 16.85 4.06
C GLY A 147 0.30 18.19 3.35
N ASP A 148 -0.18 18.18 2.11
CA ASP A 148 -0.47 19.41 1.35
C ASP A 148 -1.63 20.21 1.97
N TRP A 149 -2.70 19.52 2.44
CA TRP A 149 -3.84 20.16 3.11
C TRP A 149 -3.40 20.78 4.44
N LEU A 150 -2.60 20.06 5.22
CA LEU A 150 -2.07 20.54 6.49
C LEU A 150 -1.23 21.81 6.31
N LYS A 151 -0.31 21.81 5.34
CA LYS A 151 0.56 22.97 5.08
C LYS A 151 -0.21 24.17 4.55
N ALA A 152 -1.35 23.98 3.87
CA ALA A 152 -2.23 25.06 3.44
C ALA A 152 -2.90 25.79 4.63
N THR A 153 -3.21 25.05 5.70
CA THR A 153 -3.86 25.62 6.91
C THR A 153 -2.88 25.94 8.03
N SER A 154 -1.73 25.27 8.07
CA SER A 154 -0.67 25.42 9.08
C SER A 154 0.70 25.47 8.40
N PRO A 155 1.13 26.63 7.87
CA PRO A 155 2.40 26.76 7.13
C PRO A 155 3.66 26.44 7.96
N LYS A 156 3.56 26.44 9.30
CA LYS A 156 4.65 26.05 10.21
C LYS A 156 4.77 24.53 10.37
N SER A 157 3.79 23.76 9.92
CA SER A 157 3.85 22.29 9.93
C SER A 157 4.92 21.78 8.97
N ARG A 158 5.62 20.72 9.38
CA ARG A 158 6.67 20.10 8.59
C ARG A 158 6.22 18.72 8.13
N VAL A 159 6.53 18.40 6.87
CA VAL A 159 6.14 17.14 6.23
C VAL A 159 7.39 16.47 5.68
N TYR A 160 7.73 15.31 6.22
CA TYR A 160 8.85 14.49 5.78
C TYR A 160 8.38 13.10 5.37
N ALA A 161 9.04 12.54 4.35
CA ALA A 161 8.74 11.20 3.85
C ALA A 161 10.03 10.39 3.65
N VAL A 162 9.98 9.11 3.97
CA VAL A 162 11.07 8.17 3.74
C VAL A 162 10.57 6.81 3.32
N SER A 163 11.26 6.14 2.40
CA SER A 163 10.86 4.83 1.90
C SER A 163 12.05 4.01 1.39
N GLY A 164 11.84 2.71 1.24
CA GLY A 164 12.72 1.83 0.47
C GLY A 164 12.57 2.00 -1.05
N LYS A 165 11.46 2.64 -1.52
CA LYS A 165 11.15 2.90 -2.94
C LYS A 165 10.78 4.37 -3.14
N ASP A 166 11.19 4.97 -4.28
CA ASP A 166 10.81 6.32 -4.71
C ASP A 166 9.30 6.57 -4.61
N ARG A 167 8.50 5.67 -5.17
CA ARG A 167 7.04 5.79 -5.28
C ARG A 167 6.32 5.70 -3.94
N GLY A 168 6.87 4.97 -2.97
CA GLY A 168 6.34 4.95 -1.60
C GLY A 168 6.51 6.29 -0.89
N ALA A 169 7.70 6.89 -0.99
CA ALA A 169 7.98 8.19 -0.40
C ALA A 169 7.18 9.33 -1.08
N ILE A 170 7.26 9.43 -2.40
CA ILE A 170 6.74 10.57 -3.18
C ILE A 170 5.20 10.63 -3.15
N ASN A 171 4.50 9.49 -3.38
CA ASN A 171 3.04 9.47 -3.40
C ASN A 171 2.42 9.78 -2.03
N MET A 172 3.09 9.41 -0.92
CA MET A 172 2.62 9.74 0.43
C MET A 172 2.95 11.16 0.84
N ALA A 173 4.05 11.72 0.34
CA ALA A 173 4.49 13.07 0.65
C ALA A 173 3.62 14.15 0.00
N GLY A 174 3.26 13.97 -1.26
CA GLY A 174 2.58 14.98 -2.07
C GLY A 174 3.54 16.07 -2.59
N HIS A 175 3.01 17.27 -2.83
CA HIS A 175 3.68 18.34 -3.55
C HIS A 175 4.43 19.35 -2.66
N LYS A 176 4.05 19.45 -1.36
CA LYS A 176 4.55 20.53 -0.46
C LYS A 176 5.39 20.00 0.70
N ALA A 177 5.91 18.78 0.58
CA ALA A 177 6.77 18.20 1.61
C ALA A 177 8.09 18.97 1.75
N ASP A 178 8.60 19.05 2.99
CA ASP A 178 9.88 19.71 3.30
C ASP A 178 11.07 18.81 2.96
N GLY A 179 10.89 17.48 3.00
CA GLY A 179 11.91 16.52 2.58
C GLY A 179 11.30 15.17 2.24
N VAL A 180 11.75 14.58 1.13
CA VAL A 180 11.30 13.27 0.65
C VAL A 180 12.51 12.47 0.25
N PHE A 181 12.71 11.30 0.87
CA PHE A 181 13.92 10.50 0.68
C PHE A 181 13.56 9.04 0.44
N TRP A 182 14.33 8.37 -0.42
CA TRP A 182 14.21 6.93 -0.62
C TRP A 182 15.60 6.27 -0.72
N LEU A 183 15.64 4.97 -0.47
CA LEU A 183 16.87 4.22 -0.44
C LEU A 183 17.33 3.81 -1.85
N GLU A 184 18.50 4.28 -2.24
CA GLU A 184 19.30 3.66 -3.29
C GLU A 184 20.34 2.76 -2.62
N THR A 185 20.14 1.46 -2.65
CA THR A 185 20.86 0.48 -1.83
C THR A 185 22.38 0.64 -1.86
N ARG A 186 22.93 1.09 -2.99
CA ARG A 186 24.38 1.31 -3.16
C ARG A 186 24.88 2.64 -2.63
N PHE A 187 24.03 3.66 -2.55
CA PHE A 187 24.44 5.05 -2.32
C PHE A 187 23.80 5.68 -1.07
N GLY A 188 22.88 4.96 -0.40
CA GLY A 188 22.12 5.48 0.73
C GLY A 188 20.85 6.20 0.28
N MET A 189 20.33 7.09 1.13
CA MET A 189 19.14 7.88 0.83
C MET A 189 19.42 8.92 -0.24
N THR A 190 18.47 9.08 -1.17
CA THR A 190 18.47 10.10 -2.22
C THR A 190 17.14 10.86 -2.25
N THR A 191 17.07 11.90 -3.08
CA THR A 191 15.89 12.73 -3.37
C THR A 191 16.02 13.33 -4.77
N TRP A 192 14.93 13.85 -5.33
CA TRP A 192 15.02 14.62 -6.59
C TRP A 192 15.51 16.05 -6.33
N VAL A 193 16.06 16.64 -7.37
CA VAL A 193 16.56 18.02 -7.42
C VAL A 193 15.95 18.71 -8.62
N GLU A 194 15.19 19.78 -8.37
CA GLU A 194 14.61 20.60 -9.42
C GLU A 194 15.66 21.50 -10.07
N PRO A 195 15.42 21.98 -11.29
CA PRO A 195 16.33 22.92 -11.95
C PRO A 195 16.61 24.15 -11.08
N GLY A 196 17.89 24.44 -10.87
CA GLY A 196 18.33 25.57 -10.06
C GLY A 196 18.45 25.31 -8.55
N GLN A 197 18.05 24.14 -8.07
CA GLN A 197 18.29 23.74 -6.68
C GLN A 197 19.71 23.16 -6.49
N ASP A 198 20.26 23.33 -5.30
CA ASP A 198 21.53 22.72 -4.91
C ASP A 198 21.31 21.28 -4.38
N ALA A 199 21.85 20.30 -5.08
CA ALA A 199 21.78 18.88 -4.74
C ALA A 199 22.34 18.59 -3.33
N LYS A 200 23.43 19.26 -2.93
CA LYS A 200 24.05 19.08 -1.62
C LYS A 200 23.12 19.59 -0.51
N ALA A 201 22.48 20.74 -0.72
CA ALA A 201 21.49 21.28 0.23
C ALA A 201 20.26 20.37 0.33
N ARG A 202 19.78 19.82 -0.79
CA ARG A 202 18.66 18.87 -0.81
C ARG A 202 18.97 17.58 -0.07
N LEU A 203 20.22 17.11 -0.10
CA LEU A 203 20.67 15.89 0.56
C LEU A 203 21.10 16.11 2.03
N ALA A 204 21.36 17.35 2.44
CA ALA A 204 21.87 17.68 3.76
C ALA A 204 21.13 17.00 4.92
N PRO A 205 19.79 16.88 4.92
CA PRO A 205 19.03 16.22 5.99
C PRO A 205 19.43 14.76 6.27
N VAL A 206 19.94 14.06 5.26
CA VAL A 206 20.31 12.63 5.35
C VAL A 206 21.80 12.37 5.13
N ALA A 207 22.62 13.41 4.92
CA ALA A 207 24.04 13.25 4.57
C ALA A 207 24.85 12.53 5.67
N ALA A 208 24.69 12.90 6.92
CA ALA A 208 25.37 12.25 8.05
C ALA A 208 24.89 10.80 8.21
N PHE A 209 23.60 10.55 8.04
CA PHE A 209 23.01 9.22 8.06
C PHE A 209 23.62 8.34 6.95
N ASN A 210 23.69 8.83 5.70
CA ASN A 210 24.28 8.12 4.58
C ASN A 210 25.75 7.77 4.82
N ALA A 211 26.54 8.72 5.32
CA ALA A 211 27.96 8.50 5.61
C ALA A 211 28.15 7.36 6.64
N LYS A 212 27.34 7.38 7.71
CA LYS A 212 27.34 6.32 8.73
C LYS A 212 26.90 4.98 8.16
N LEU A 213 25.77 4.95 7.43
CA LEU A 213 25.20 3.74 6.82
C LEU A 213 26.24 3.02 5.94
N LEU A 214 26.89 3.76 5.04
CA LEU A 214 27.87 3.19 4.09
C LEU A 214 29.15 2.72 4.82
N ALA A 215 29.61 3.46 5.85
CA ALA A 215 30.73 3.05 6.65
C ALA A 215 30.44 1.76 7.45
N ASP A 216 29.27 1.67 8.06
CA ASP A 216 28.82 0.50 8.82
C ASP A 216 28.66 -0.72 7.92
N GLN A 217 28.07 -0.56 6.73
CA GLN A 217 27.92 -1.64 5.75
C GLN A 217 29.28 -2.15 5.25
N LYS A 218 30.23 -1.25 5.01
CA LYS A 218 31.59 -1.63 4.62
C LYS A 218 32.33 -2.39 5.74
N LYS A 219 32.14 -1.98 7.00
CA LYS A 219 32.80 -2.59 8.16
C LYS A 219 32.20 -3.95 8.51
N LYS A 220 30.87 -4.07 8.44
CA LYS A 220 30.12 -5.29 8.77
C LYS A 220 28.96 -5.46 7.80
N PRO A 221 29.21 -6.09 6.63
CA PRO A 221 28.15 -6.36 5.67
C PRO A 221 26.98 -7.12 6.31
N PHE A 222 25.77 -6.76 5.91
CA PHE A 222 24.57 -7.47 6.37
C PHE A 222 24.52 -8.87 5.73
N VAL A 223 24.31 -9.88 6.56
CA VAL A 223 24.05 -11.26 6.14
C VAL A 223 22.70 -11.68 6.71
N TRP A 224 21.81 -12.14 5.85
CA TRP A 224 20.50 -12.58 6.26
C TRP A 224 20.53 -14.06 6.70
N THR A 225 20.38 -14.26 8.00
CA THR A 225 20.25 -15.59 8.66
C THR A 225 18.97 -15.56 9.49
N TYR A 226 18.47 -16.68 9.96
CA TYR A 226 17.30 -16.70 10.85
C TYR A 226 17.53 -15.94 12.15
N ALA A 227 16.63 -14.98 12.47
CA ALA A 227 16.50 -14.44 13.81
C ALA A 227 15.68 -15.39 14.68
N ASP A 228 14.59 -15.94 14.11
CA ASP A 228 13.77 -16.94 14.77
C ASP A 228 13.89 -18.28 14.04
N LYS A 229 14.44 -19.27 14.75
CA LYS A 229 14.64 -20.62 14.20
C LYS A 229 13.32 -21.35 13.86
N ARG A 230 12.18 -20.89 14.39
CA ARG A 230 10.86 -21.46 14.04
C ARG A 230 10.56 -21.30 12.55
N CYS A 231 11.05 -20.22 11.92
CA CYS A 231 10.86 -20.00 10.50
C CYS A 231 11.52 -21.07 9.62
N ALA A 232 12.57 -21.72 10.07
CA ALA A 232 13.23 -22.81 9.35
C ALA A 232 12.30 -24.03 9.08
N ALA A 233 11.22 -24.18 9.86
CA ALA A 233 10.21 -25.21 9.60
C ALA A 233 9.42 -25.01 8.30
N LEU A 234 9.52 -23.82 7.69
CA LEU A 234 8.88 -23.47 6.41
C LEU A 234 9.80 -23.64 5.20
N GLU A 235 11.02 -24.16 5.40
CA GLU A 235 11.93 -24.45 4.29
C GLU A 235 11.33 -25.47 3.30
N GLY A 236 11.63 -25.30 2.02
CA GLY A 236 11.10 -26.17 0.99
C GLY A 236 11.82 -26.03 -0.34
N ASP A 237 11.72 -27.08 -1.16
CA ASP A 237 12.29 -27.13 -2.50
C ASP A 237 11.18 -26.91 -3.54
N TYR A 238 11.43 -26.05 -4.52
CA TYR A 238 10.47 -25.65 -5.54
C TYR A 238 11.11 -25.66 -6.92
N VAL A 239 10.25 -25.74 -7.94
CA VAL A 239 10.64 -25.59 -9.35
C VAL A 239 9.79 -24.49 -9.98
N THR A 240 10.42 -23.45 -10.50
CA THR A 240 9.76 -22.35 -11.21
C THR A 240 10.46 -22.10 -12.54
N GLY A 241 9.70 -22.17 -13.63
CA GLY A 241 10.27 -22.02 -14.98
C GLY A 241 11.32 -23.07 -15.32
N GLY A 242 11.17 -24.30 -14.83
CA GLY A 242 12.12 -25.40 -15.03
C GLY A 242 13.41 -25.30 -14.19
N ARG A 243 13.54 -24.28 -13.34
CA ARG A 243 14.69 -24.09 -12.45
C ARG A 243 14.33 -24.47 -11.02
N ALA A 244 15.07 -25.42 -10.46
CA ALA A 244 14.97 -25.77 -9.05
C ALA A 244 15.60 -24.69 -8.16
N TRP A 245 14.97 -24.39 -7.03
CA TRP A 245 15.47 -23.49 -6.00
C TRP A 245 14.95 -23.91 -4.62
N ARG A 246 15.63 -23.49 -3.57
CA ARG A 246 15.26 -23.78 -2.19
C ARG A 246 14.90 -22.48 -1.46
N ALA A 247 13.74 -22.48 -0.82
CA ALA A 247 13.36 -21.44 0.15
C ALA A 247 14.05 -21.79 1.47
N ALA A 248 15.09 -21.04 1.82
CA ALA A 248 15.89 -21.24 3.05
C ALA A 248 16.83 -20.05 3.31
N LEU A 249 17.25 -19.88 4.56
CA LEU A 249 18.30 -18.94 4.95
C LEU A 249 19.50 -19.69 5.57
N PRO A 250 20.74 -19.17 5.37
CA PRO A 250 21.10 -17.99 4.61
C PRO A 250 20.94 -18.18 3.11
N LEU A 251 20.77 -17.08 2.38
CA LEU A 251 20.78 -17.10 0.92
C LEU A 251 22.13 -17.63 0.40
N PRO A 252 22.16 -18.28 -0.79
CA PRO A 252 23.42 -18.63 -1.45
C PRO A 252 24.33 -17.41 -1.60
N ALA A 253 25.64 -17.62 -1.55
CA ALA A 253 26.61 -16.56 -1.77
C ALA A 253 26.35 -15.86 -3.12
N PRO A 254 26.28 -14.52 -3.16
CA PRO A 254 26.04 -13.78 -4.40
C PRO A 254 27.23 -13.96 -5.36
N LYS A 255 26.94 -14.11 -6.65
CA LYS A 255 27.94 -14.33 -7.70
C LYS A 255 28.78 -13.10 -8.03
N ASP A 256 28.23 -11.89 -7.79
CA ASP A 256 28.83 -10.61 -8.10
C ASP A 256 28.24 -9.48 -7.22
N GLU A 257 28.75 -8.27 -7.34
CA GLU A 257 28.29 -7.09 -6.59
C GLU A 257 26.84 -6.73 -6.91
N ALA A 258 26.38 -6.89 -8.13
CA ALA A 258 24.99 -6.60 -8.51
C ALA A 258 24.03 -7.59 -7.82
N ALA A 259 24.38 -8.88 -7.79
CA ALA A 259 23.64 -9.91 -7.06
C ALA A 259 23.63 -9.61 -5.55
N ALA A 260 24.78 -9.23 -4.97
CA ALA A 260 24.87 -8.84 -3.56
C ALA A 260 23.99 -7.64 -3.23
N THR A 261 23.98 -6.62 -4.09
CA THR A 261 23.11 -5.44 -3.95
C THR A 261 21.64 -5.81 -4.03
N ASN A 262 21.27 -6.69 -4.97
CA ASN A 262 19.91 -7.17 -5.11
C ASN A 262 19.48 -8.00 -3.88
N ASP A 263 20.34 -8.91 -3.38
CA ASP A 263 20.05 -9.69 -2.18
C ASP A 263 19.88 -8.81 -0.94
N LEU A 264 20.64 -7.73 -0.86
CA LEU A 264 20.50 -6.74 0.19
C LEU A 264 19.16 -6.00 0.10
N SER A 265 18.77 -5.58 -1.12
CA SER A 265 17.49 -4.90 -1.37
C SER A 265 16.27 -5.76 -1.03
N VAL A 266 16.32 -7.06 -1.34
CA VAL A 266 15.22 -8.02 -1.10
C VAL A 266 15.38 -8.73 0.26
N SER A 267 15.79 -7.99 1.28
CA SER A 267 15.99 -8.51 2.63
C SER A 267 15.46 -7.53 3.69
N PRO A 268 15.35 -7.94 4.95
CA PRO A 268 14.97 -7.06 6.07
C PRO A 268 15.87 -5.82 6.25
N TYR A 269 17.02 -5.79 5.58
CA TYR A 269 17.94 -4.65 5.59
C TYR A 269 17.26 -3.37 5.11
N THR A 270 16.46 -3.43 4.05
CA THR A 270 15.79 -2.27 3.44
C THR A 270 14.87 -1.57 4.45
N ASP A 271 14.03 -2.31 5.16
CA ASP A 271 13.11 -1.74 6.14
C ASP A 271 13.83 -1.26 7.40
N ARG A 272 14.89 -1.98 7.84
CA ARG A 272 15.76 -1.51 8.92
C ARG A 272 16.35 -0.14 8.60
N VAL A 273 16.93 0.03 7.42
CA VAL A 273 17.54 1.30 6.98
C VAL A 273 16.49 2.41 6.87
N THR A 274 15.31 2.08 6.35
CA THR A 274 14.20 3.03 6.22
C THR A 274 13.73 3.53 7.58
N LEU A 275 13.56 2.66 8.58
CA LEU A 275 13.18 3.04 9.94
C LEU A 275 14.27 3.84 10.65
N GLU A 276 15.55 3.46 10.48
CA GLU A 276 16.68 4.21 11.01
C GLU A 276 16.77 5.63 10.41
N ALA A 277 16.50 5.78 9.11
CA ALA A 277 16.43 7.08 8.44
C ALA A 277 15.24 7.91 8.92
N ALA A 278 14.06 7.28 9.12
CA ALA A 278 12.88 7.93 9.68
C ALA A 278 13.17 8.49 11.08
N GLN A 279 13.82 7.71 11.93
CA GLN A 279 14.24 8.16 13.26
C GLN A 279 15.25 9.30 13.18
N ALA A 280 16.25 9.21 12.30
CA ALA A 280 17.24 10.27 12.11
C ALA A 280 16.60 11.60 11.68
N LEU A 281 15.65 11.56 10.73
CA LEU A 281 14.90 12.76 10.30
C LEU A 281 14.05 13.33 11.44
N ARG A 282 13.36 12.47 12.19
CA ARG A 282 12.57 12.88 13.36
C ARG A 282 13.43 13.61 14.39
N ASP A 283 14.60 13.05 14.70
CA ASP A 283 15.52 13.58 15.72
C ASP A 283 16.19 14.88 15.25
N GLU A 284 16.65 14.93 14.00
CA GLU A 284 17.30 16.12 13.40
C GLU A 284 16.35 17.31 13.39
N PHE A 285 15.12 17.12 12.93
CA PHE A 285 14.12 18.18 12.83
C PHE A 285 13.25 18.31 14.06
N LYS A 286 13.43 17.48 15.10
CA LYS A 286 12.60 17.48 16.31
C LYS A 286 11.11 17.49 15.97
N LEU A 287 10.70 16.58 15.06
CA LEU A 287 9.32 16.51 14.60
C LEU A 287 8.40 16.15 15.78
N GLY A 288 7.33 16.91 15.94
CA GLY A 288 6.37 16.78 17.03
C GLY A 288 6.72 17.54 18.32
N ASP A 289 7.90 18.18 18.40
CA ASP A 289 8.30 18.97 19.58
C ASP A 289 7.87 20.44 19.48
N GLY A 290 7.34 20.87 18.32
CA GLY A 290 6.88 22.22 18.08
C GLY A 290 5.42 22.47 18.47
N GLU A 291 4.91 23.69 18.15
CA GLU A 291 3.52 24.06 18.37
C GLU A 291 2.59 23.46 17.31
N ALA A 292 3.04 23.43 16.05
CA ALA A 292 2.29 22.89 14.93
C ALA A 292 2.33 21.36 14.90
N THR A 293 1.34 20.74 14.27
CA THR A 293 1.36 19.31 13.97
C THR A 293 2.34 19.05 12.83
N ASP A 294 3.29 18.14 13.01
CA ASP A 294 4.19 17.66 11.97
C ASP A 294 3.73 16.30 11.41
N VAL A 295 4.23 15.93 10.23
CA VAL A 295 3.94 14.66 9.56
C VAL A 295 5.23 13.95 9.20
N LEU A 296 5.30 12.66 9.51
CA LEU A 296 6.35 11.76 9.05
C LEU A 296 5.69 10.56 8.36
N THR A 297 5.91 10.40 7.06
CA THR A 297 5.42 9.23 6.32
C THR A 297 6.56 8.25 6.08
N ILE A 298 6.29 6.96 6.28
CA ILE A 298 7.26 5.88 6.17
C ILE A 298 6.66 4.79 5.29
N SER A 299 7.32 4.41 4.21
CA SER A 299 6.93 3.25 3.42
C SER A 299 8.02 2.18 3.49
N LEU A 300 7.67 1.03 4.06
CA LEU A 300 8.53 -0.12 4.28
C LEU A 300 8.37 -1.08 3.11
N SER A 301 9.43 -1.32 2.37
CA SER A 301 9.36 -1.93 1.04
C SER A 301 9.81 -3.39 0.99
N ALA A 302 10.42 -3.91 2.07
CA ALA A 302 11.03 -5.23 2.05
C ALA A 302 10.01 -6.37 1.95
N THR A 303 8.82 -6.23 2.54
CA THR A 303 7.77 -7.27 2.47
C THR A 303 7.40 -7.57 1.02
N ASP A 304 7.25 -6.53 0.18
CA ASP A 304 6.96 -6.69 -1.24
C ASP A 304 8.13 -7.31 -2.01
N PHE A 305 9.34 -6.81 -1.82
CA PHE A 305 10.53 -7.38 -2.46
C PHE A 305 10.73 -8.87 -2.13
N ILE A 306 10.52 -9.25 -0.86
CA ILE A 306 10.61 -10.62 -0.38
C ILE A 306 9.46 -11.45 -0.95
N GLY A 307 8.24 -10.91 -0.94
CA GLY A 307 7.06 -11.54 -1.51
C GLY A 307 7.25 -11.90 -2.98
N HIS A 308 7.73 -10.97 -3.79
CA HIS A 308 8.04 -11.23 -5.20
C HIS A 308 9.09 -12.32 -5.40
N ARG A 309 10.15 -12.30 -4.60
CA ARG A 309 11.28 -13.22 -4.80
C ARG A 309 11.06 -14.61 -4.22
N PHE A 310 10.36 -14.74 -3.08
CA PHE A 310 10.27 -16.00 -2.32
C PHE A 310 8.81 -16.42 -2.05
N GLY A 311 7.84 -15.58 -2.38
CA GLY A 311 6.44 -15.79 -2.02
C GLY A 311 6.12 -15.32 -0.61
N THR A 312 4.83 -15.45 -0.23
CA THR A 312 4.31 -14.90 1.02
C THR A 312 4.26 -15.89 2.18
N LYS A 313 4.56 -17.18 1.93
CA LYS A 313 4.42 -18.26 2.93
C LYS A 313 5.72 -19.02 3.21
N GLY A 314 6.86 -18.47 2.81
CA GLY A 314 8.17 -19.09 2.99
C GLY A 314 8.87 -18.66 4.28
N PRO A 315 10.02 -19.29 4.59
CA PRO A 315 10.83 -18.96 5.76
C PRO A 315 11.37 -17.53 5.72
N GLU A 316 11.59 -16.98 4.51
CA GLU A 316 12.08 -15.62 4.31
C GLU A 316 11.04 -14.59 4.75
N MET A 317 9.76 -14.78 4.38
CA MET A 317 8.67 -13.90 4.81
C MET A 317 8.43 -14.00 6.32
N CYS A 318 8.50 -15.21 6.88
CA CYS A 318 8.39 -15.43 8.32
C CYS A 318 9.46 -14.66 9.10
N ASP A 319 10.74 -14.87 8.77
CA ASP A 319 11.86 -14.20 9.47
C ASP A 319 11.82 -12.68 9.28
N HIS A 320 11.42 -12.23 8.09
CA HIS A 320 11.28 -10.81 7.80
C HIS A 320 10.21 -10.14 8.68
N LEU A 321 9.01 -10.70 8.76
CA LEU A 321 7.90 -10.08 9.52
C LEU A 321 8.17 -10.03 11.03
N LEU A 322 8.80 -11.07 11.59
CA LEU A 322 9.20 -11.05 13.00
C LEU A 322 10.29 -10.00 13.27
N ARG A 323 11.28 -9.87 12.38
CA ARG A 323 12.28 -8.78 12.47
C ARG A 323 11.68 -7.40 12.30
N LEU A 324 10.71 -7.27 11.40
CA LEU A 324 10.00 -6.01 11.18
C LEU A 324 9.26 -5.57 12.44
N ASP A 325 8.57 -6.51 13.09
CA ASP A 325 7.90 -6.25 14.37
C ASP A 325 8.87 -5.72 15.43
N ASP A 326 10.03 -6.38 15.62
CA ASP A 326 11.08 -5.94 16.54
C ASP A 326 11.58 -4.52 16.21
N ARG A 327 11.86 -4.24 14.91
CA ARG A 327 12.38 -2.95 14.48
C ARG A 327 11.37 -1.82 14.59
N LEU A 328 10.10 -2.11 14.30
CA LEU A 328 9.01 -1.18 14.57
C LEU A 328 8.88 -0.88 16.06
N GLY A 329 9.08 -1.87 16.94
CA GLY A 329 9.12 -1.67 18.39
C GLY A 329 10.16 -0.63 18.78
N VAL A 330 11.40 -0.79 18.32
CA VAL A 330 12.51 0.17 18.57
C VAL A 330 12.17 1.57 18.04
N PHE A 331 11.59 1.66 16.85
CA PHE A 331 11.18 2.93 16.27
C PHE A 331 10.07 3.60 17.10
N LEU A 332 9.03 2.87 17.49
CA LEU A 332 7.92 3.39 18.28
C LEU A 332 8.38 3.82 19.70
N ASP A 333 9.35 3.12 20.31
CA ASP A 333 9.96 3.52 21.58
C ASP A 333 10.70 4.87 21.46
N SER A 334 11.28 5.15 20.27
CA SER A 334 11.89 6.44 20.00
C SER A 334 10.87 7.59 19.99
N LEU A 335 9.62 7.31 19.59
CA LEU A 335 8.52 8.27 19.57
C LEU A 335 7.99 8.61 20.98
N ASP A 336 8.23 7.77 21.99
CA ASP A 336 7.87 8.08 23.38
C ASP A 336 8.62 9.30 23.95
N LYS A 337 9.69 9.74 23.28
CA LYS A 337 10.44 10.96 23.58
C LYS A 337 9.80 12.24 23.06
N VAL A 338 8.81 12.13 22.17
CA VAL A 338 8.07 13.31 21.64
C VAL A 338 7.24 13.91 22.76
N LYS A 339 7.36 15.22 22.97
CA LYS A 339 6.70 15.92 24.09
C LYS A 339 5.16 15.97 23.94
N GLY A 340 4.66 15.90 22.73
CA GLY A 340 3.23 15.96 22.44
C GLY A 340 2.62 14.58 22.14
N GLN A 341 1.31 14.56 21.91
CA GLN A 341 0.62 13.36 21.46
C GLN A 341 1.11 12.96 20.06
N VAL A 342 1.39 11.66 19.91
CA VAL A 342 1.73 11.06 18.61
C VAL A 342 0.56 10.19 18.16
N LEU A 343 0.07 10.41 16.93
CA LEU A 343 -0.83 9.51 16.25
C LEU A 343 -0.01 8.67 15.26
N VAL A 344 -0.07 7.36 15.40
CA VAL A 344 0.53 6.42 14.44
C VAL A 344 -0.59 5.73 13.67
N VAL A 345 -0.50 5.77 12.34
CA VAL A 345 -1.40 5.05 11.43
C VAL A 345 -0.57 4.04 10.65
N LEU A 346 -1.02 2.80 10.58
CA LEU A 346 -0.39 1.77 9.77
C LEU A 346 -1.40 1.20 8.79
N ALA A 347 -1.00 1.06 7.53
CA ALA A 347 -1.74 0.39 6.48
C ALA A 347 -0.80 -0.30 5.48
N ALA A 348 -1.34 -0.78 4.37
CA ALA A 348 -0.57 -1.24 3.22
C ALA A 348 -1.12 -0.67 1.92
N ASP A 349 -0.27 -0.52 0.93
CA ASP A 349 -0.62 -0.07 -0.41
C ASP A 349 -1.34 -1.14 -1.23
N HIS A 350 -1.08 -2.41 -0.97
CA HIS A 350 -1.79 -3.59 -1.47
C HIS A 350 -1.44 -4.82 -0.63
N GLY A 351 -2.10 -5.93 -0.93
CA GLY A 351 -1.73 -7.25 -0.44
C GLY A 351 -0.93 -8.03 -1.47
N GLY A 352 -0.97 -9.35 -1.37
CA GLY A 352 -0.33 -10.26 -2.30
C GLY A 352 -0.72 -11.71 -2.02
N SER A 353 -0.70 -12.52 -3.07
CA SER A 353 -0.83 -13.98 -2.95
C SER A 353 0.53 -14.65 -3.00
N ASP A 354 0.56 -15.93 -2.63
CA ASP A 354 1.75 -16.75 -2.83
C ASP A 354 1.92 -17.11 -4.32
N PHE A 355 3.08 -17.66 -4.68
CA PHE A 355 3.32 -18.03 -6.08
C PHE A 355 2.50 -19.25 -6.51
N PRO A 356 2.10 -19.31 -7.81
CA PRO A 356 1.15 -20.29 -8.30
C PRO A 356 1.52 -21.74 -8.04
N GLU A 357 2.80 -22.10 -8.12
CA GLU A 357 3.26 -23.48 -7.92
C GLU A 357 3.05 -23.95 -6.47
N ARG A 358 3.28 -23.08 -5.47
CA ARG A 358 3.00 -23.40 -4.05
C ARG A 358 1.50 -23.43 -3.78
N LEU A 359 0.73 -22.51 -4.36
CA LEU A 359 -0.73 -22.50 -4.24
C LEU A 359 -1.35 -23.78 -4.83
N ALA A 360 -0.86 -24.22 -6.00
CA ALA A 360 -1.32 -25.47 -6.63
C ALA A 360 -1.04 -26.70 -5.76
N GLN A 361 0.11 -26.76 -5.08
CA GLN A 361 0.42 -27.81 -4.10
C GLN A 361 -0.56 -27.81 -2.91
N GLN A 362 -1.15 -26.66 -2.59
CA GLN A 362 -2.18 -26.51 -1.54
C GLN A 362 -3.62 -26.74 -2.05
N GLY A 363 -3.78 -27.15 -3.31
CA GLY A 363 -5.08 -27.46 -3.91
C GLY A 363 -5.83 -26.28 -4.53
N PHE A 364 -5.20 -25.11 -4.67
CA PHE A 364 -5.80 -24.00 -5.39
C PHE A 364 -5.68 -24.19 -6.92
N VAL A 365 -6.66 -23.69 -7.66
CA VAL A 365 -6.58 -23.57 -9.13
C VAL A 365 -5.73 -22.35 -9.45
N ALA A 366 -4.43 -22.51 -9.43
CA ALA A 366 -3.46 -21.44 -9.62
C ALA A 366 -2.53 -21.74 -10.80
N SER A 367 -2.30 -20.74 -11.66
CA SER A 367 -1.37 -20.87 -12.79
C SER A 367 -0.78 -19.51 -13.20
N ARG A 368 0.21 -19.56 -14.09
CA ARG A 368 0.82 -18.36 -14.68
C ARG A 368 0.21 -18.04 -16.03
N VAL A 369 0.07 -16.76 -16.28
CA VAL A 369 -0.26 -16.20 -17.61
C VAL A 369 0.99 -15.45 -18.10
N PRO A 370 1.87 -16.06 -18.94
CA PRO A 370 3.09 -15.42 -19.41
C PRO A 370 2.76 -14.19 -20.28
N PRO A 371 3.02 -12.94 -19.83
CA PRO A 371 2.47 -11.74 -20.47
C PRO A 371 2.86 -11.56 -21.93
N THR A 372 4.13 -11.78 -22.26
CA THR A 372 4.65 -11.60 -23.62
C THR A 372 3.99 -12.55 -24.62
N GLN A 373 3.88 -13.84 -24.25
CA GLN A 373 3.27 -14.82 -25.15
C GLN A 373 1.75 -14.59 -25.26
N TRP A 374 1.09 -14.31 -24.12
CA TRP A 374 -0.34 -14.06 -24.07
C TRP A 374 -0.75 -12.85 -24.96
N LEU A 375 0.00 -11.73 -24.88
CA LEU A 375 -0.26 -10.56 -25.71
C LEU A 375 0.01 -10.83 -27.19
N LYS A 376 1.08 -11.59 -27.51
CA LYS A 376 1.38 -12.00 -28.89
C LYS A 376 0.23 -12.84 -29.48
N ASP A 377 -0.30 -13.80 -28.73
CA ASP A 377 -1.41 -14.66 -29.16
C ASP A 377 -2.71 -13.86 -29.32
N LEU A 378 -2.96 -12.89 -28.43
CA LEU A 378 -4.10 -11.99 -28.55
C LEU A 378 -3.98 -11.10 -29.79
N ASN A 379 -2.82 -10.49 -30.02
CA ASN A 379 -2.57 -9.69 -31.23
C ASN A 379 -2.76 -10.52 -32.51
N ALA A 380 -2.26 -11.75 -32.55
CA ALA A 380 -2.43 -12.65 -33.71
C ALA A 380 -3.91 -12.94 -33.98
N ALA A 381 -4.70 -13.25 -32.96
CA ALA A 381 -6.13 -13.49 -33.09
C ALA A 381 -6.90 -12.24 -33.56
N VAL A 382 -6.56 -11.04 -33.05
CA VAL A 382 -7.19 -9.78 -33.52
C VAL A 382 -6.82 -9.46 -34.97
N ARG A 383 -5.55 -9.66 -35.36
CA ARG A 383 -5.11 -9.48 -36.74
C ARG A 383 -5.86 -10.39 -37.71
N GLU A 384 -5.97 -11.66 -37.36
CA GLU A 384 -6.71 -12.64 -38.19
C GLU A 384 -8.17 -12.24 -38.34
N GLN A 385 -8.87 -11.95 -37.23
CA GLN A 385 -10.28 -11.60 -37.22
C GLN A 385 -10.57 -10.30 -38.01
N LEU A 386 -9.68 -9.33 -37.96
CA LEU A 386 -9.87 -8.00 -38.55
C LEU A 386 -9.08 -7.79 -39.86
N ASN A 387 -8.32 -8.80 -40.33
CA ASN A 387 -7.42 -8.72 -41.49
C ASN A 387 -6.43 -7.52 -41.37
N LEU A 388 -5.76 -7.38 -40.22
CA LEU A 388 -4.78 -6.31 -39.99
C LEU A 388 -3.36 -6.79 -40.32
N ALA A 389 -2.53 -5.88 -40.87
CA ALA A 389 -1.13 -6.14 -41.20
C ALA A 389 -0.16 -5.79 -40.02
N TYR A 390 -0.68 -5.35 -38.86
CA TYR A 390 0.08 -4.90 -37.73
C TYR A 390 -0.53 -5.39 -36.41
N ASP A 391 0.25 -5.36 -35.32
CA ASP A 391 -0.21 -5.68 -33.96
C ASP A 391 -0.97 -4.47 -33.38
N PRO A 392 -2.29 -4.57 -33.14
CA PRO A 392 -3.10 -3.44 -32.73
C PRO A 392 -3.07 -3.17 -31.22
N LEU A 393 -2.39 -4.01 -30.42
CA LEU A 393 -2.37 -3.88 -28.97
C LEU A 393 -0.95 -3.76 -28.44
N VAL A 394 -0.75 -2.82 -27.52
CA VAL A 394 0.46 -2.66 -26.72
C VAL A 394 0.11 -2.63 -25.23
N GLN A 395 1.11 -2.87 -24.39
CA GLN A 395 1.03 -2.75 -22.92
C GLN A 395 2.22 -1.95 -22.40
N ALA A 396 2.11 -1.38 -21.21
CA ALA A 396 3.21 -0.65 -20.58
C ALA A 396 3.69 -1.29 -19.27
N GLY A 397 2.79 -1.60 -18.36
CA GLY A 397 3.05 -2.25 -17.07
C GLY A 397 2.72 -3.74 -17.12
N GLY A 398 1.43 -4.05 -17.17
CA GLY A 398 0.88 -5.40 -17.20
C GLY A 398 -0.14 -5.58 -18.30
N ILE A 399 -0.47 -6.83 -18.60
CA ILE A 399 -1.51 -7.20 -19.57
C ILE A 399 -2.93 -6.96 -19.04
N GLU A 400 -3.06 -6.47 -17.83
CA GLU A 400 -4.31 -6.01 -17.22
C GLU A 400 -4.79 -4.68 -17.83
N SER A 401 -3.91 -3.96 -18.55
CA SER A 401 -4.21 -2.67 -19.19
C SER A 401 -3.64 -2.64 -20.59
N LEU A 402 -4.52 -2.81 -21.59
CA LEU A 402 -4.17 -2.92 -23.01
C LEU A 402 -4.53 -1.63 -23.75
N TYR A 403 -3.60 -1.11 -24.54
CA TYR A 403 -3.75 0.11 -25.32
C TYR A 403 -3.91 -0.24 -26.79
N VAL A 404 -4.96 0.30 -27.42
CA VAL A 404 -5.22 0.14 -28.85
C VAL A 404 -4.40 1.15 -29.64
N VAL A 405 -3.61 0.67 -30.60
CA VAL A 405 -2.74 1.49 -31.46
C VAL A 405 -2.99 1.20 -32.93
N GLY A 406 -2.76 2.21 -33.78
CA GLY A 406 -2.76 2.08 -35.23
C GLY A 406 -1.42 1.53 -35.76
N ALA A 407 -1.33 1.37 -37.07
CA ALA A 407 -0.12 0.89 -37.76
C ALA A 407 1.12 1.80 -37.53
N ASP A 408 0.89 3.06 -37.22
CA ASP A 408 1.93 4.05 -36.90
C ASP A 408 2.26 4.13 -35.41
N GLY A 409 1.70 3.25 -34.59
CA GLY A 409 1.86 3.22 -33.13
C GLY A 409 1.07 4.31 -32.38
N LYS A 410 0.27 5.12 -33.08
CA LYS A 410 -0.54 6.18 -32.47
C LYS A 410 -1.99 5.72 -32.25
N THR A 411 -2.77 6.55 -31.58
CA THR A 411 -4.22 6.31 -31.42
C THR A 411 -4.89 6.25 -32.80
N PRO A 412 -5.61 5.18 -33.12
CA PRO A 412 -6.28 5.01 -34.42
C PRO A 412 -7.51 5.93 -34.55
N THR A 413 -8.14 5.95 -35.74
CA THR A 413 -9.42 6.63 -35.92
C THR A 413 -10.48 6.09 -34.97
N VAL A 414 -11.50 6.89 -34.63
CA VAL A 414 -12.60 6.46 -33.74
C VAL A 414 -13.26 5.16 -34.19
N GLY A 415 -13.47 5.02 -35.53
CA GLY A 415 -14.08 3.82 -36.11
C GLY A 415 -13.19 2.57 -35.98
N ASP A 416 -11.90 2.70 -36.28
CA ASP A 416 -10.94 1.60 -36.13
C ASP A 416 -10.72 1.25 -34.65
N HIS A 417 -10.65 2.24 -33.78
CA HIS A 417 -10.55 2.03 -32.35
C HIS A 417 -11.72 1.20 -31.82
N ALA A 418 -12.95 1.57 -32.10
CA ALA A 418 -14.14 0.84 -31.68
C ALA A 418 -14.18 -0.59 -32.27
N ARG A 419 -13.80 -0.76 -33.54
CA ARG A 419 -13.72 -2.07 -34.21
C ARG A 419 -12.69 -2.99 -33.54
N ILE A 420 -11.50 -2.47 -33.27
CA ILE A 420 -10.42 -3.23 -32.60
C ILE A 420 -10.84 -3.57 -31.17
N THR A 421 -11.29 -2.60 -30.38
CA THR A 421 -11.76 -2.81 -29.01
C THR A 421 -12.86 -3.87 -28.94
N GLY A 422 -13.85 -3.83 -29.85
CA GLY A 422 -14.93 -4.82 -29.91
C GLY A 422 -14.42 -6.23 -30.22
N ALA A 423 -13.47 -6.39 -31.14
CA ALA A 423 -12.85 -7.69 -31.44
C ALA A 423 -12.05 -8.22 -30.23
N VAL A 424 -11.26 -7.37 -29.56
CA VAL A 424 -10.51 -7.73 -28.36
C VAL A 424 -11.43 -8.23 -27.26
N LEU A 425 -12.51 -7.52 -26.96
CA LEU A 425 -13.48 -7.92 -25.95
C LEU A 425 -14.14 -9.26 -26.28
N ALA A 426 -14.51 -9.49 -27.56
CA ALA A 426 -15.12 -10.73 -28.00
C ALA A 426 -14.16 -11.93 -27.88
N ILE A 427 -12.88 -11.75 -28.20
CA ILE A 427 -11.85 -12.79 -28.05
C ILE A 427 -11.59 -13.07 -26.56
N LEU A 428 -11.43 -12.03 -25.73
CA LEU A 428 -11.16 -12.17 -24.31
C LEU A 428 -12.30 -12.86 -23.55
N ALA A 429 -13.54 -12.67 -23.96
CA ALA A 429 -14.71 -13.34 -23.39
C ALA A 429 -14.69 -14.88 -23.57
N GLN A 430 -13.86 -15.40 -24.47
CA GLN A 430 -13.72 -16.85 -24.72
C GLN A 430 -12.47 -17.45 -24.03
N ARG A 431 -11.63 -16.63 -23.38
CA ARG A 431 -10.41 -17.10 -22.75
C ARG A 431 -10.67 -17.54 -21.30
N PRO A 432 -10.38 -18.82 -20.95
CA PRO A 432 -10.72 -19.36 -19.64
C PRO A 432 -9.95 -18.71 -18.47
N GLU A 433 -8.76 -18.15 -18.73
CA GLU A 433 -7.97 -17.44 -17.74
C GLU A 433 -8.50 -16.02 -17.44
N VAL A 434 -9.40 -15.49 -18.29
CA VAL A 434 -9.99 -14.16 -18.14
C VAL A 434 -11.31 -14.27 -17.38
N PHE A 435 -11.44 -13.53 -16.28
CA PHE A 435 -12.70 -13.36 -15.56
C PHE A 435 -13.63 -12.39 -16.28
N ALA A 436 -13.10 -11.23 -16.66
CA ALA A 436 -13.83 -10.22 -17.42
C ALA A 436 -12.86 -9.25 -18.11
N ALA A 437 -13.31 -8.67 -19.22
CA ALA A 437 -12.63 -7.56 -19.88
C ALA A 437 -13.61 -6.39 -20.04
N TYR A 438 -13.12 -5.17 -19.91
CA TYR A 438 -13.92 -3.96 -19.89
C TYR A 438 -13.38 -2.93 -20.88
N ASP A 439 -14.27 -2.32 -21.68
CA ASP A 439 -13.95 -1.09 -22.39
C ASP A 439 -13.83 0.06 -21.38
N ALA A 440 -12.69 0.73 -21.36
CA ALA A 440 -12.42 1.83 -20.44
C ALA A 440 -13.44 2.99 -20.60
N ASN A 441 -13.90 3.28 -21.82
CA ASN A 441 -14.91 4.31 -22.06
C ASN A 441 -16.24 3.99 -21.39
N THR A 442 -16.62 2.70 -21.37
CA THR A 442 -17.82 2.25 -20.62
C THR A 442 -17.63 2.46 -19.11
N LEU A 443 -16.43 2.17 -18.57
CA LEU A 443 -16.14 2.38 -17.16
C LEU A 443 -16.17 3.86 -16.77
N PHE A 444 -15.67 4.77 -17.61
CA PHE A 444 -15.69 6.21 -17.33
C PHE A 444 -17.10 6.77 -17.19
N THR A 445 -18.06 6.21 -17.90
CA THR A 445 -19.46 6.67 -17.91
C THR A 445 -20.37 5.87 -16.97
N ALA A 446 -19.87 4.78 -16.37
CA ALA A 446 -20.64 3.95 -15.45
C ALA A 446 -21.02 4.72 -14.17
N ALA A 447 -22.27 4.57 -13.74
CA ALA A 447 -22.73 5.16 -12.50
C ALA A 447 -21.97 4.53 -11.30
N PRO A 448 -21.55 5.35 -10.32
CA PRO A 448 -20.96 4.82 -9.09
C PRO A 448 -21.98 4.00 -8.29
N PRO A 449 -21.53 3.05 -7.46
CA PRO A 449 -22.44 2.33 -6.57
C PRO A 449 -23.12 3.27 -5.57
N PRO A 450 -24.21 2.86 -4.94
CA PRO A 450 -24.86 3.63 -3.90
C PRO A 450 -23.86 4.06 -2.81
N LYS A 451 -24.02 5.28 -2.29
CA LYS A 451 -23.16 5.78 -1.21
C LYS A 451 -23.25 4.86 0.01
N GLY A 452 -22.09 4.45 0.53
CA GLY A 452 -22.02 3.55 1.68
C GLY A 452 -22.03 2.05 1.32
N THR A 453 -21.97 1.69 0.02
CA THR A 453 -21.72 0.30 -0.38
C THR A 453 -20.42 -0.20 0.28
N PRO A 454 -20.46 -1.33 1.01
CA PRO A 454 -19.27 -1.89 1.65
C PRO A 454 -18.16 -2.21 0.62
N PRO A 455 -16.89 -1.94 0.92
CA PRO A 455 -15.80 -2.11 -0.05
C PRO A 455 -15.52 -3.57 -0.44
N ASP A 456 -15.97 -4.54 0.33
CA ASP A 456 -15.93 -5.97 0.02
C ASP A 456 -17.02 -6.40 -0.95
N GLU A 457 -18.13 -5.66 -1.01
CA GLU A 457 -19.31 -5.95 -1.86
C GLU A 457 -19.27 -5.25 -3.23
N ILE A 458 -18.33 -4.30 -3.46
CA ILE A 458 -18.22 -3.64 -4.76
C ILE A 458 -17.84 -4.64 -5.85
N SER A 459 -18.47 -4.52 -7.02
CA SER A 459 -18.22 -5.41 -8.17
C SER A 459 -16.80 -5.25 -8.73
N VAL A 460 -16.30 -6.26 -9.45
CA VAL A 460 -15.03 -6.18 -10.16
C VAL A 460 -15.05 -5.03 -11.18
N ALA A 461 -16.14 -4.80 -11.88
CA ALA A 461 -16.30 -3.67 -12.79
C ALA A 461 -16.08 -2.33 -12.07
N GLU A 462 -16.64 -2.15 -10.87
CA GLU A 462 -16.45 -0.93 -10.08
C GLU A 462 -15.00 -0.79 -9.61
N ARG A 463 -14.33 -1.88 -9.21
CA ARG A 463 -12.91 -1.89 -8.86
C ARG A 463 -12.05 -1.41 -10.04
N MET A 464 -12.34 -1.91 -11.25
CA MET A 464 -11.65 -1.48 -12.47
C MET A 464 -11.97 -0.02 -12.83
N ARG A 465 -13.23 0.45 -12.65
CA ARG A 465 -13.61 1.86 -12.83
C ARG A 465 -12.81 2.79 -11.91
N ARG A 466 -12.59 2.40 -10.66
CA ARG A 466 -11.79 3.18 -9.69
C ARG A 466 -10.30 3.23 -10.04
N SER A 467 -9.81 2.29 -10.87
CA SER A 467 -8.44 2.32 -11.40
C SER A 467 -8.30 3.20 -12.65
N ALA A 468 -9.41 3.54 -13.33
CA ALA A 468 -9.40 4.05 -14.69
C ALA A 468 -9.37 5.58 -14.75
N TYR A 469 -8.18 6.16 -14.98
CA TYR A 469 -8.01 7.59 -15.25
C TYR A 469 -7.91 7.83 -16.78
N PRO A 470 -8.77 8.72 -17.34
CA PRO A 470 -8.75 9.01 -18.78
C PRO A 470 -7.39 9.47 -19.28
N GLY A 471 -6.94 8.89 -20.41
CA GLY A 471 -5.67 9.24 -21.03
C GLY A 471 -4.43 8.54 -20.47
N ARG A 472 -4.54 7.86 -19.31
CA ARG A 472 -3.43 7.10 -18.72
C ARG A 472 -3.66 5.60 -18.69
N VAL A 473 -4.89 5.16 -18.48
CA VAL A 473 -5.23 3.74 -18.51
C VAL A 473 -5.39 3.25 -19.94
N GLY A 474 -5.24 1.93 -20.16
CA GLY A 474 -5.49 1.29 -21.46
C GLY A 474 -6.95 1.36 -21.90
N ASP A 475 -7.20 1.04 -23.15
CA ASP A 475 -8.54 1.04 -23.73
C ASP A 475 -9.35 -0.18 -23.30
N VAL A 476 -8.67 -1.30 -23.03
CA VAL A 476 -9.27 -2.52 -22.51
C VAL A 476 -8.61 -2.89 -21.20
N LEU A 477 -9.40 -2.99 -20.14
CA LEU A 477 -8.96 -3.46 -18.83
C LEU A 477 -9.35 -4.92 -18.65
N VAL A 478 -8.40 -5.76 -18.25
CA VAL A 478 -8.56 -7.21 -18.10
C VAL A 478 -8.46 -7.61 -16.63
N ALA A 479 -9.49 -8.26 -16.13
CA ALA A 479 -9.45 -8.96 -14.85
C ALA A 479 -9.24 -10.47 -15.15
N PHE A 480 -8.13 -11.02 -14.67
CA PHE A 480 -7.88 -12.46 -14.75
C PHE A 480 -8.66 -13.20 -13.66
N GLN A 481 -8.87 -14.53 -13.84
CA GLN A 481 -9.48 -15.38 -12.82
C GLN A 481 -8.65 -15.34 -11.52
N PRO A 482 -9.24 -15.59 -10.35
CA PRO A 482 -8.50 -15.69 -9.11
C PRO A 482 -7.30 -16.65 -9.23
N TYR A 483 -6.14 -16.23 -8.71
CA TYR A 483 -4.87 -16.97 -8.74
C TYR A 483 -4.30 -17.28 -10.14
N GLN A 484 -4.84 -16.67 -11.19
CA GLN A 484 -4.17 -16.58 -12.48
C GLN A 484 -3.20 -15.39 -12.43
N THR A 485 -1.91 -15.68 -12.38
CA THR A 485 -0.88 -14.65 -12.13
C THR A 485 -0.25 -14.20 -13.45
N PRO A 486 -0.41 -12.93 -13.86
CA PRO A 486 0.25 -12.36 -15.05
C PRO A 486 1.75 -12.19 -14.83
N ALA A 487 2.48 -13.29 -14.83
CA ALA A 487 3.92 -13.32 -14.65
C ALA A 487 4.55 -14.50 -15.41
N SER A 488 5.69 -14.23 -16.05
CA SER A 488 6.51 -15.30 -16.62
C SER A 488 7.15 -16.15 -15.53
N PRO A 489 7.32 -17.46 -15.75
CA PRO A 489 8.02 -18.30 -14.81
C PRO A 489 9.48 -17.83 -14.62
N ASN A 490 9.82 -17.39 -13.42
CA ASN A 490 11.15 -16.88 -13.09
C ASN A 490 11.50 -17.23 -11.63
N ALA A 491 12.56 -17.99 -11.42
CA ALA A 491 13.01 -18.40 -10.08
C ALA A 491 13.60 -17.24 -9.22
N SER A 492 13.78 -16.07 -9.80
CA SER A 492 14.22 -14.85 -9.07
C SER A 492 13.08 -13.86 -8.85
N TYR A 493 11.87 -14.17 -9.34
CA TYR A 493 10.67 -13.37 -9.20
C TYR A 493 9.46 -14.31 -9.31
N VAL A 494 9.15 -14.97 -8.19
CA VAL A 494 8.21 -16.11 -8.21
C VAL A 494 6.75 -15.72 -8.06
N ALA A 495 6.44 -14.62 -7.37
CA ALA A 495 5.08 -14.16 -7.10
C ALA A 495 4.85 -12.73 -7.61
N SER A 496 3.60 -12.39 -7.89
CA SER A 496 3.16 -11.07 -8.32
C SER A 496 1.80 -10.75 -7.70
N HIS A 497 1.40 -9.51 -7.82
CA HIS A 497 0.13 -8.94 -7.37
C HIS A 497 -0.41 -8.00 -8.46
N GLY A 498 -1.47 -7.25 -8.22
CA GLY A 498 -2.04 -6.29 -9.19
C GLY A 498 -3.48 -6.62 -9.57
N SER A 499 -4.06 -7.65 -8.95
CA SER A 499 -5.39 -8.15 -9.29
C SER A 499 -6.52 -7.44 -8.52
N PRO A 500 -7.77 -7.52 -9.02
CA PRO A 500 -8.93 -6.99 -8.32
C PRO A 500 -9.42 -7.88 -7.16
N TRP A 501 -8.69 -8.92 -6.76
CA TRP A 501 -9.11 -9.91 -5.78
C TRP A 501 -8.70 -9.55 -4.35
N ASN A 502 -9.40 -10.10 -3.37
CA ASN A 502 -9.22 -9.72 -1.96
C ASN A 502 -7.84 -10.05 -1.39
N TYR A 503 -7.12 -11.05 -1.94
CA TYR A 503 -5.75 -11.33 -1.51
C TYR A 503 -4.77 -10.17 -1.84
N ASP A 504 -5.06 -9.39 -2.90
CA ASP A 504 -4.28 -8.19 -3.27
C ASP A 504 -4.89 -6.88 -2.72
N ARG A 505 -6.19 -6.87 -2.41
CA ARG A 505 -6.92 -5.66 -2.00
C ARG A 505 -7.08 -5.52 -0.50
N ARG A 506 -7.24 -6.64 0.24
CA ARG A 506 -7.53 -6.60 1.67
C ARG A 506 -6.24 -6.42 2.47
N VAL A 507 -6.20 -5.34 3.26
CA VAL A 507 -5.06 -4.90 4.06
C VAL A 507 -5.48 -4.53 5.47
N PRO A 508 -4.64 -4.65 6.49
CA PRO A 508 -4.95 -4.14 7.83
C PRO A 508 -4.83 -2.61 7.84
N ILE A 509 -5.70 -1.94 8.62
CA ILE A 509 -5.57 -0.50 8.90
C ILE A 509 -5.64 -0.31 10.42
N LEU A 510 -4.59 0.27 11.01
CA LEU A 510 -4.45 0.45 12.44
C LEU A 510 -4.25 1.93 12.78
N PHE A 511 -4.94 2.40 13.84
CA PHE A 511 -4.73 3.72 14.42
C PHE A 511 -4.33 3.55 15.87
N TRP A 512 -3.20 4.13 16.25
CA TRP A 512 -2.66 4.01 17.59
C TRP A 512 -2.16 5.37 18.12
N TRP A 513 -2.44 5.61 19.38
CA TRP A 513 -1.82 6.68 20.18
C TRP A 513 -1.76 6.26 21.64
N LYS A 514 -0.85 6.85 22.39
CA LYS A 514 -0.66 6.52 23.81
C LYS A 514 -1.93 6.87 24.61
N GLY A 515 -2.49 5.88 25.30
CA GLY A 515 -3.76 6.02 26.03
C GLY A 515 -5.02 5.95 25.14
N GLY A 516 -4.85 5.66 23.85
CA GLY A 516 -5.95 5.39 22.94
C GLY A 516 -6.68 4.08 23.26
N PRO A 517 -7.92 3.91 22.75
CA PRO A 517 -8.71 2.71 23.04
C PRO A 517 -8.18 1.51 22.26
N ALA A 518 -8.05 0.37 22.94
CA ALA A 518 -7.86 -0.92 22.32
C ALA A 518 -9.21 -1.43 21.77
N ARG A 519 -9.38 -1.51 20.47
CA ARG A 519 -10.63 -1.96 19.81
C ARG A 519 -10.33 -2.64 18.50
N GLU A 520 -11.09 -3.67 18.22
CA GLU A 520 -11.19 -4.23 16.88
C GLU A 520 -12.53 -3.83 16.25
N ARG A 521 -12.48 -3.37 15.01
CA ARG A 521 -13.63 -2.93 14.20
C ARG A 521 -13.77 -3.85 13.01
N VAL A 522 -14.78 -4.70 13.01
CA VAL A 522 -14.98 -5.74 11.98
C VAL A 522 -15.59 -5.20 10.69
N LEU A 523 -16.25 -4.04 10.72
CA LEU A 523 -16.83 -3.46 9.51
C LEU A 523 -15.73 -3.03 8.54
N PRO A 524 -15.90 -3.35 7.24
CA PRO A 524 -14.93 -3.02 6.23
C PRO A 524 -14.80 -1.51 6.01
N ILE A 525 -13.57 -1.06 5.85
CA ILE A 525 -13.21 0.33 5.56
C ILE A 525 -12.27 0.38 4.35
N GLU A 526 -11.99 1.58 3.87
CA GLU A 526 -11.14 1.78 2.69
C GLU A 526 -9.84 2.52 3.06
N THR A 527 -8.78 2.28 2.31
CA THR A 527 -7.51 3.02 2.50
C THR A 527 -7.67 4.52 2.25
N VAL A 528 -8.58 4.91 1.38
CA VAL A 528 -8.95 6.32 1.15
C VAL A 528 -9.59 7.00 2.37
N ASP A 529 -10.07 6.23 3.36
CA ASP A 529 -10.62 6.74 4.62
C ASP A 529 -9.53 7.29 5.57
N ILE A 530 -8.26 6.94 5.35
CA ILE A 530 -7.12 7.30 6.23
C ILE A 530 -6.92 8.82 6.26
N ALA A 531 -6.76 9.45 5.11
CA ALA A 531 -6.47 10.88 5.02
C ALA A 531 -7.57 11.77 5.67
N PRO A 532 -8.88 11.59 5.35
CA PRO A 532 -9.93 12.36 6.00
C PRO A 532 -10.06 12.05 7.50
N THR A 533 -9.74 10.82 7.95
CA THR A 533 -9.72 10.48 9.38
C THR A 533 -8.62 11.22 10.12
N ILE A 534 -7.39 11.25 9.58
CA ILE A 534 -6.28 12.04 10.16
C ILE A 534 -6.64 13.52 10.15
N ALA A 535 -7.23 14.03 9.07
CA ALA A 535 -7.67 15.42 8.97
C ALA A 535 -8.70 15.79 10.05
N GLY A 536 -9.68 14.92 10.31
CA GLY A 536 -10.65 15.10 11.39
C GLY A 536 -9.99 15.18 12.77
N VAL A 537 -9.06 14.25 13.08
CA VAL A 537 -8.33 14.25 14.37
C VAL A 537 -7.45 15.49 14.54
N THR A 538 -6.88 16.01 13.46
CA THR A 538 -5.97 17.16 13.49
C THR A 538 -6.67 18.51 13.25
N GLY A 539 -7.97 18.51 12.96
CA GLY A 539 -8.73 19.72 12.67
C GLY A 539 -8.36 20.37 11.33
N VAL A 540 -7.91 19.58 10.36
CA VAL A 540 -7.61 20.00 9.00
C VAL A 540 -8.87 19.87 8.14
N THR A 541 -9.18 20.87 7.34
CA THR A 541 -10.34 20.83 6.44
C THR A 541 -10.10 19.81 5.32
N VAL A 542 -11.03 18.87 5.18
CA VAL A 542 -11.03 17.87 4.11
C VAL A 542 -11.60 18.49 2.83
N PRO A 543 -10.91 18.37 1.68
CA PRO A 543 -11.46 18.79 0.40
C PRO A 543 -12.75 18.03 0.04
N THR A 544 -13.68 18.70 -0.65
CA THR A 544 -15.01 18.15 -0.96
C THR A 544 -15.00 17.03 -2.01
N ASP A 545 -13.91 16.89 -2.78
CA ASP A 545 -13.74 15.91 -3.85
C ASP A 545 -13.02 14.63 -3.41
N VAL A 546 -12.77 14.47 -2.10
CA VAL A 546 -12.21 13.27 -1.49
C VAL A 546 -13.23 12.13 -1.53
N ASP A 547 -12.79 10.92 -1.86
CA ASP A 547 -13.64 9.73 -1.92
C ASP A 547 -13.84 9.09 -0.54
N GLY A 548 -12.82 9.18 0.30
CA GLY A 548 -12.80 8.60 1.64
C GLY A 548 -13.72 9.36 2.61
N ARG A 549 -14.12 8.66 3.64
CA ARG A 549 -14.90 9.17 4.76
C ARG A 549 -14.04 9.26 6.02
N CYS A 550 -14.39 10.13 6.92
CA CYS A 550 -13.76 10.20 8.23
C CYS A 550 -14.33 9.12 9.15
N LEU A 551 -13.45 8.33 9.77
CA LEU A 551 -13.81 7.23 10.64
C LEU A 551 -13.87 7.69 12.10
N PRO A 552 -14.88 7.26 12.89
CA PRO A 552 -14.96 7.58 14.31
C PRO A 552 -13.94 6.73 15.08
N LEU A 553 -12.84 7.33 15.51
CA LEU A 553 -11.83 6.67 16.34
C LEU A 553 -12.20 6.62 17.82
N GLY A 554 -13.36 7.17 18.22
CA GLY A 554 -13.95 7.07 19.55
C GLY A 554 -13.40 8.04 20.58
N ALA A 555 -12.52 8.94 20.19
CA ALA A 555 -12.09 10.10 20.96
C ALA A 555 -11.55 11.13 19.98
N GLY A 556 -11.88 12.40 20.15
CA GLY A 556 -11.48 13.49 19.28
C GLY A 556 -12.63 14.13 18.52
N PRO A 557 -12.38 15.26 17.84
CA PRO A 557 -13.41 15.93 17.07
C PRO A 557 -14.02 14.94 16.07
N THR A 558 -15.33 14.89 16.08
CA THR A 558 -16.11 14.12 15.11
C THR A 558 -15.95 14.77 13.74
N CYS A 559 -15.72 13.99 12.75
CA CYS A 559 -15.68 14.42 11.36
C CYS A 559 -16.97 15.08 10.89
#